data_d812eb653f0e2a729d666d2c7ce6a5b9
#
_entry.id   d812eb653f0e2a729d666d2c7ce6a5b9
#
_cell.length_a   1.000
_cell.length_b   1.000
_cell.length_c   1.000
_cell.angle_alpha   90.00
_cell.angle_beta   90.00
_cell.angle_gamma   90.00
#
_symmetry.space_group_name_H-M   'P 1'
#
loop_
_entity.id
_entity.type
_entity.pdbx_description
1 polymer ?
#
loop_
_entity_poly.entity_id
_entity_poly.type
_entity_poly.pdbx_seq_one_letter_code
_entity_poly.pdbx_strand_id
1 'polypeptide(L)'
;ATGTVKIIDFGATRVAGIEEIASPVEQINLLGAALYAAPEYFLGEAGSSRADLYSLGVIAYQMLAGDFPYGTQVPKSRTRAAQKKLAYKSVLREDREIPAWVDDAIAKAVHPDPYQRYEEISEFIFDLHHPSQAFLSKTRPPLIERHPVAFWKGVSFVLAGLLIVSLLSRAHGVA
;
A
#
# COMPACT_ATOMS: atom_id res chain seq x y z
N ALA A 1 -5.91 33.36 8.52
CA ALA A 1 -7.25 32.78 8.52
C ALA A 1 -7.15 31.36 9.05
N THR A 2 -7.73 31.09 10.22
CA THR A 2 -7.90 29.74 10.75
C THR A 2 -8.98 29.06 9.91
N GLY A 3 -8.57 28.24 8.94
CA GLY A 3 -9.51 27.50 8.11
C GLY A 3 -10.23 26.44 8.96
N THR A 4 -11.53 26.65 9.19
CA THR A 4 -12.36 25.62 9.83
C THR A 4 -12.91 24.69 8.74
N VAL A 5 -12.58 23.41 8.82
CA VAL A 5 -13.17 22.38 7.97
C VAL A 5 -14.53 22.00 8.54
N LYS A 6 -15.56 21.99 7.70
CA LYS A 6 -16.90 21.50 8.06
C LYS A 6 -17.21 20.28 7.22
N ILE A 7 -17.65 19.20 7.89
CA ILE A 7 -18.19 18.03 7.22
C ILE A 7 -19.67 18.30 6.96
N ILE A 8 -20.08 18.13 5.70
CA ILE A 8 -21.45 18.34 5.23
C ILE A 8 -21.90 17.09 4.49
N ASP A 9 -23.22 16.96 4.29
CA ASP A 9 -23.83 15.88 3.52
C ASP A 9 -23.66 14.48 4.17
N PHE A 10 -24.43 14.27 5.23
CA PHE A 10 -24.49 12.97 5.93
C PHE A 10 -25.48 11.97 5.28
N GLY A 11 -26.02 12.26 4.11
CA GLY A 11 -27.05 11.45 3.45
C GLY A 11 -26.62 10.03 3.09
N ALA A 12 -25.30 9.78 2.98
CA ALA A 12 -24.74 8.44 2.73
C ALA A 12 -24.06 7.85 3.97
N THR A 13 -24.18 8.46 5.14
CA THR A 13 -23.51 8.03 6.37
C THR A 13 -24.24 6.83 6.97
N ARG A 14 -23.53 5.72 7.20
CA ARG A 14 -24.02 4.59 7.98
C ARG A 14 -23.61 4.77 9.45
N VAL A 15 -24.57 4.76 10.34
CA VAL A 15 -24.33 4.74 11.78
C VAL A 15 -24.40 3.29 12.27
N ALA A 16 -23.39 2.83 13.00
CA ALA A 16 -23.38 1.48 13.56
C ALA A 16 -24.63 1.25 14.42
N GLY A 17 -25.42 0.24 14.08
CA GLY A 17 -26.66 -0.12 14.79
C GLY A 17 -27.95 0.46 14.20
N ILE A 18 -27.91 1.24 13.13
CA ILE A 18 -29.11 1.68 12.40
C ILE A 18 -29.13 1.00 11.03
N GLU A 19 -30.08 0.11 10.81
CA GLU A 19 -30.32 -0.47 9.47
C GLU A 19 -30.98 0.58 8.56
N GLU A 20 -30.24 1.14 7.62
CA GLU A 20 -30.81 1.90 6.53
C GLU A 20 -31.21 0.95 5.39
N ILE A 21 -32.46 1.10 4.92
CA ILE A 21 -33.13 0.20 3.94
C ILE A 21 -32.63 0.39 2.51
N ALA A 22 -31.69 1.29 2.24
CA ALA A 22 -31.18 1.55 0.90
C ALA A 22 -30.00 0.65 0.54
N SER A 23 -30.13 -0.07 -0.58
CA SER A 23 -29.04 -0.92 -1.12
C SER A 23 -27.82 -0.06 -1.46
N PRO A 24 -26.60 -0.41 -0.98
CA PRO A 24 -25.38 0.33 -1.27
C PRO A 24 -25.06 0.47 -2.76
N VAL A 25 -25.56 -0.44 -3.58
CA VAL A 25 -25.27 -0.54 -5.02
C VAL A 25 -26.00 0.55 -5.83
N GLU A 26 -27.16 1.03 -5.39
CA GLU A 26 -27.92 2.05 -6.11
C GLU A 26 -27.32 3.46 -5.96
N GLN A 27 -26.66 3.75 -4.86
CA GLN A 27 -26.02 5.06 -4.63
C GLN A 27 -24.67 5.22 -5.36
N ILE A 28 -23.98 4.12 -5.69
CA ILE A 28 -22.66 4.14 -6.36
C ILE A 28 -22.79 4.45 -7.87
N ASN A 29 -23.97 4.36 -8.45
CA ASN A 29 -24.19 4.55 -9.89
C ASN A 29 -24.07 5.99 -10.40
N LEU A 30 -23.81 6.98 -9.56
CA LEU A 30 -23.35 8.29 -10.01
C LEU A 30 -21.89 8.14 -10.49
N LEU A 31 -21.66 8.24 -11.79
CA LEU A 31 -20.38 7.97 -12.48
C LEU A 31 -19.14 8.59 -11.80
N GLY A 32 -19.26 9.68 -11.06
CA GLY A 32 -18.18 10.31 -10.33
C GLY A 32 -17.84 9.58 -9.01
N ALA A 33 -18.82 9.25 -8.20
CA ALA A 33 -18.62 8.62 -6.89
C ALA A 33 -18.06 7.20 -6.97
N ALA A 34 -18.38 6.45 -8.04
CA ALA A 34 -17.90 5.09 -8.24
C ALA A 34 -16.37 4.96 -8.31
N LEU A 35 -15.66 6.00 -8.70
CA LEU A 35 -14.20 5.99 -8.78
C LEU A 35 -13.51 6.13 -7.40
N TYR A 36 -14.25 6.64 -6.41
CA TYR A 36 -13.77 6.73 -5.02
C TYR A 36 -14.23 5.55 -4.17
N ALA A 37 -15.19 4.75 -4.67
CA ALA A 37 -15.74 3.62 -3.94
C ALA A 37 -14.74 2.48 -3.85
N ALA A 38 -14.68 1.85 -2.68
CA ALA A 38 -13.78 0.75 -2.42
C ALA A 38 -14.16 -0.50 -3.26
N PRO A 39 -13.17 -1.30 -3.69
CA PRO A 39 -13.40 -2.46 -4.56
C PRO A 39 -14.43 -3.47 -4.04
N GLU A 40 -14.50 -3.67 -2.72
CA GLU A 40 -15.43 -4.59 -2.07
C GLU A 40 -16.91 -4.25 -2.30
N TYR A 41 -17.24 -2.97 -2.51
CA TYR A 41 -18.62 -2.58 -2.86
C TYR A 41 -19.09 -3.19 -4.18
N PHE A 42 -18.17 -3.35 -5.15
CA PHE A 42 -18.46 -3.97 -6.45
C PHE A 42 -18.57 -5.50 -6.39
N LEU A 43 -18.30 -6.08 -5.23
CA LEU A 43 -18.58 -7.50 -4.92
C LEU A 43 -19.90 -7.67 -4.15
N GLY A 44 -20.61 -6.58 -3.84
CA GLY A 44 -21.83 -6.59 -3.03
C GLY A 44 -21.56 -6.70 -1.52
N GLU A 45 -20.33 -6.43 -1.07
CA GLU A 45 -19.99 -6.46 0.35
C GLU A 45 -20.43 -5.17 1.04
N ALA A 46 -20.75 -5.27 2.33
CA ALA A 46 -21.14 -4.12 3.14
C ALA A 46 -19.98 -3.16 3.34
N GLY A 47 -20.29 -1.86 3.48
CA GLY A 47 -19.31 -0.83 3.82
C GLY A 47 -18.67 -1.06 5.19
N SER A 48 -17.42 -0.62 5.32
CA SER A 48 -16.64 -0.69 6.56
C SER A 48 -15.78 0.56 6.71
N SER A 49 -15.23 0.81 7.91
CA SER A 49 -14.24 1.87 8.13
C SER A 49 -13.05 1.78 7.17
N ARG A 50 -12.67 0.57 6.75
CA ARG A 50 -11.61 0.34 5.77
C ARG A 50 -12.02 0.74 4.35
N ALA A 51 -13.32 0.75 4.03
CA ALA A 51 -13.82 1.28 2.76
C ALA A 51 -13.77 2.82 2.74
N ASP A 52 -14.06 3.48 3.86
CA ASP A 52 -13.92 4.93 4.01
C ASP A 52 -12.46 5.37 3.93
N LEU A 53 -11.56 4.59 4.54
CA LEU A 53 -10.13 4.80 4.45
C LEU A 53 -9.62 4.67 3.02
N TYR A 54 -10.14 3.70 2.25
CA TYR A 54 -9.83 3.59 0.82
C TYR A 54 -10.24 4.86 0.06
N SER A 55 -11.47 5.34 0.27
CA SER A 55 -11.97 6.57 -0.37
C SER A 55 -11.10 7.78 -0.02
N LEU A 56 -10.69 7.90 1.24
CA LEU A 56 -9.77 8.95 1.69
C LEU A 56 -8.40 8.82 1.00
N GLY A 57 -7.89 7.60 0.86
CA GLY A 57 -6.65 7.31 0.13
C GLY A 57 -6.73 7.71 -1.34
N VAL A 58 -7.89 7.46 -2.00
CA VAL A 58 -8.12 7.89 -3.39
C VAL A 58 -8.12 9.41 -3.50
N ILE A 59 -8.74 10.12 -2.55
CA ILE A 59 -8.73 11.59 -2.50
C ILE A 59 -7.30 12.11 -2.35
N ALA A 60 -6.53 11.56 -1.42
CA ALA A 60 -5.13 11.93 -1.21
C ALA A 60 -4.28 11.68 -2.48
N TYR A 61 -4.48 10.53 -3.12
CA TYR A 61 -3.84 10.21 -4.40
C TYR A 61 -4.18 11.25 -5.47
N GLN A 62 -5.45 11.58 -5.63
CA GLN A 62 -5.91 12.53 -6.65
C GLN A 62 -5.37 13.94 -6.41
N MET A 63 -5.27 14.38 -5.16
CA MET A 63 -4.66 15.67 -4.81
C MET A 63 -3.20 15.75 -5.25
N LEU A 64 -2.46 14.64 -5.21
CA LEU A 64 -1.05 14.58 -5.57
C LEU A 64 -0.83 14.28 -7.06
N ALA A 65 -1.59 13.36 -7.64
CA ALA A 65 -1.37 12.86 -9.00
C ALA A 65 -2.28 13.53 -10.06
N GLY A 66 -3.45 14.04 -9.65
CA GLY A 66 -4.49 14.55 -10.57
C GLY A 66 -5.19 13.42 -11.35
N ASP A 67 -5.01 12.14 -10.96
CA ASP A 67 -5.55 10.94 -11.61
C ASP A 67 -6.05 9.98 -10.53
N PHE A 68 -6.46 8.78 -10.90
CA PHE A 68 -6.89 7.73 -9.99
C PHE A 68 -5.85 6.61 -9.87
N PRO A 69 -5.67 5.99 -8.67
CA PRO A 69 -4.60 5.02 -8.40
C PRO A 69 -4.65 3.77 -9.29
N TYR A 70 -5.83 3.41 -9.76
CA TYR A 70 -6.10 2.29 -10.67
C TYR A 70 -6.79 2.75 -11.97
N GLY A 71 -6.77 4.07 -12.27
CA GLY A 71 -7.56 4.65 -13.35
C GLY A 71 -9.05 4.34 -13.16
N THR A 72 -9.74 3.93 -14.23
CA THR A 72 -11.18 3.60 -14.20
C THR A 72 -11.47 2.10 -14.07
N GLN A 73 -10.50 1.31 -13.56
CA GLN A 73 -10.62 -0.15 -13.56
C GLN A 73 -11.40 -0.70 -12.36
N VAL A 74 -11.42 0.01 -11.22
CA VAL A 74 -12.04 -0.46 -9.98
C VAL A 74 -13.53 -0.79 -10.17
N PRO A 75 -14.38 0.09 -10.72
CA PRO A 75 -15.80 -0.22 -10.93
C PRO A 75 -16.06 -1.38 -11.92
N LYS A 76 -15.08 -1.69 -12.77
CA LYS A 76 -15.16 -2.80 -13.74
C LYS A 76 -14.74 -4.13 -13.14
N SER A 77 -14.04 -4.11 -11.99
CA SER A 77 -13.46 -5.28 -11.33
C SER A 77 -14.45 -5.93 -10.36
N ARG A 78 -15.47 -6.60 -10.92
CA ARG A 78 -16.58 -7.19 -10.18
C ARG A 78 -16.32 -8.61 -9.65
N THR A 79 -15.08 -9.07 -9.63
CA THR A 79 -14.67 -10.35 -9.06
C THR A 79 -13.35 -10.21 -8.29
N ARG A 80 -13.15 -11.05 -7.28
CA ARG A 80 -11.87 -11.07 -6.52
C ARG A 80 -10.66 -11.30 -7.43
N ALA A 81 -10.80 -12.15 -8.44
CA ALA A 81 -9.73 -12.41 -9.41
C ALA A 81 -9.39 -11.18 -10.27
N ALA A 82 -10.41 -10.37 -10.65
CA ALA A 82 -10.21 -9.13 -11.38
C ALA A 82 -9.56 -8.06 -10.47
N GLN A 83 -9.98 -7.97 -9.20
CA GLN A 83 -9.43 -7.02 -8.25
C GLN A 83 -7.94 -7.30 -7.94
N LYS A 84 -7.52 -8.57 -7.87
CA LYS A 84 -6.10 -8.95 -7.71
C LYS A 84 -5.20 -8.52 -8.87
N LYS A 85 -5.79 -8.20 -10.04
CA LYS A 85 -5.05 -7.73 -11.22
C LYS A 85 -4.95 -6.20 -11.30
N LEU A 86 -5.58 -5.48 -10.36
CA LEU A 86 -5.46 -4.03 -10.29
C LEU A 86 -4.00 -3.66 -10.00
N ALA A 87 -3.40 -2.88 -10.87
CA ALA A 87 -2.03 -2.40 -10.73
C ALA A 87 -2.04 -0.94 -10.25
N TYR A 88 -1.49 -0.71 -9.07
CA TYR A 88 -1.33 0.63 -8.51
C TYR A 88 -0.37 1.45 -9.37
N LYS A 89 -0.75 2.67 -9.65
CA LYS A 89 0.12 3.66 -10.31
C LYS A 89 0.75 4.53 -9.22
N SER A 90 2.07 4.55 -9.13
CA SER A 90 2.79 5.40 -8.17
C SER A 90 2.49 6.89 -8.41
N VAL A 91 2.40 7.68 -7.32
CA VAL A 91 2.32 9.15 -7.40
C VAL A 91 3.68 9.77 -7.68
N LEU A 92 4.77 9.00 -7.54
CA LEU A 92 6.13 9.49 -7.76
C LEU A 92 6.32 9.81 -9.24
N ARG A 93 6.69 11.06 -9.53
CA ARG A 93 6.94 11.58 -10.86
C ARG A 93 8.21 12.42 -10.82
N GLU A 94 8.94 12.48 -11.92
CA GLU A 94 10.18 13.26 -12.01
C GLU A 94 9.96 14.78 -11.84
N ASP A 95 8.75 15.26 -12.11
CA ASP A 95 8.38 16.67 -12.04
C ASP A 95 7.87 17.12 -10.65
N ARG A 96 7.83 16.21 -9.65
CA ARG A 96 7.29 16.49 -8.30
C ARG A 96 8.14 15.88 -7.21
N GLU A 97 8.47 16.67 -6.20
CA GLU A 97 9.18 16.24 -4.99
C GLU A 97 8.20 15.63 -3.97
N ILE A 98 7.64 14.46 -4.29
CA ILE A 98 6.80 13.70 -3.36
C ILE A 98 7.70 12.69 -2.64
N PRO A 99 7.74 12.68 -1.30
CA PRO A 99 8.51 11.69 -0.56
C PRO A 99 8.03 10.27 -0.83
N ALA A 100 8.94 9.33 -1.06
CA ALA A 100 8.61 7.96 -1.40
C ALA A 100 7.76 7.22 -0.34
N TRP A 101 7.87 7.60 0.94
CA TRP A 101 7.02 7.02 1.99
C TRP A 101 5.55 7.46 1.88
N VAL A 102 5.27 8.65 1.31
CA VAL A 102 3.90 9.11 1.05
C VAL A 102 3.24 8.24 -0.02
N ASP A 103 3.99 7.87 -1.07
CA ASP A 103 3.52 6.93 -2.08
C ASP A 103 3.22 5.54 -1.47
N ASP A 104 4.11 5.01 -0.63
CA ASP A 104 3.90 3.71 0.07
C ASP A 104 2.68 3.76 1.00
N ALA A 105 2.49 4.87 1.73
CA ALA A 105 1.33 5.07 2.60
C ALA A 105 0.01 5.09 1.81
N ILE A 106 -0.02 5.83 0.68
CA ILE A 106 -1.20 5.89 -0.18
C ILE A 106 -1.46 4.53 -0.83
N ALA A 107 -0.42 3.85 -1.34
CA ALA A 107 -0.56 2.53 -1.94
C ALA A 107 -1.16 1.52 -0.96
N LYS A 108 -0.77 1.57 0.32
CA LYS A 108 -1.36 0.76 1.39
C LYS A 108 -2.82 1.15 1.65
N ALA A 109 -3.15 2.44 1.74
CA ALA A 109 -4.51 2.91 2.00
C ALA A 109 -5.50 2.51 0.90
N VAL A 110 -5.07 2.55 -0.38
CA VAL A 110 -5.91 2.18 -1.53
C VAL A 110 -5.75 0.72 -1.96
N HIS A 111 -5.18 -0.14 -1.12
CA HIS A 111 -5.00 -1.56 -1.48
C HIS A 111 -6.34 -2.22 -1.81
N PRO A 112 -6.46 -3.02 -2.91
CA PRO A 112 -7.72 -3.66 -3.30
C PRO A 112 -8.29 -4.60 -2.24
N ASP A 113 -7.43 -5.31 -1.50
CA ASP A 113 -7.83 -6.14 -0.37
C ASP A 113 -7.96 -5.28 0.90
N PRO A 114 -9.16 -5.17 1.53
CA PRO A 114 -9.38 -4.37 2.72
C PRO A 114 -8.46 -4.75 3.90
N TYR A 115 -8.09 -6.03 4.01
CA TYR A 115 -7.24 -6.53 5.11
C TYR A 115 -5.76 -6.15 4.95
N GLN A 116 -5.36 -5.68 3.79
CA GLN A 116 -4.02 -5.15 3.53
C GLN A 116 -3.93 -3.63 3.72
N ARG A 117 -5.05 -2.95 4.02
CA ARG A 117 -5.11 -1.53 4.35
C ARG A 117 -4.73 -1.28 5.81
N TYR A 118 -4.73 -0.02 6.19
CA TYR A 118 -4.68 0.38 7.60
C TYR A 118 -5.96 -0.06 8.33
N GLU A 119 -5.85 -0.31 9.61
CA GLU A 119 -6.98 -0.62 10.46
C GLU A 119 -7.70 0.67 10.89
N GLU A 120 -6.91 1.69 11.22
CA GLU A 120 -7.38 2.98 11.69
C GLU A 120 -6.92 4.13 10.77
N ILE A 121 -7.76 5.15 10.60
CA ILE A 121 -7.42 6.36 9.82
C ILE A 121 -6.22 7.09 10.42
N SER A 122 -6.09 7.08 11.75
CA SER A 122 -4.97 7.69 12.47
C SER A 122 -3.61 7.14 12.06
N GLU A 123 -3.51 5.84 11.77
CA GLU A 123 -2.28 5.20 11.28
C GLU A 123 -1.90 5.73 9.87
N PHE A 124 -2.90 5.85 8.99
CA PHE A 124 -2.68 6.40 7.66
C PHE A 124 -2.20 7.86 7.72
N ILE A 125 -2.85 8.69 8.56
CA ILE A 125 -2.45 10.09 8.76
C ILE A 125 -1.02 10.17 9.31
N PHE A 126 -0.67 9.30 10.25
CA PHE A 126 0.68 9.24 10.81
C PHE A 126 1.72 8.91 9.74
N ASP A 127 1.47 7.88 8.92
CA ASP A 127 2.38 7.44 7.86
C ASP A 127 2.48 8.44 6.69
N LEU A 128 1.51 9.33 6.51
CA LEU A 128 1.64 10.46 5.57
C LEU A 128 2.65 11.52 6.05
N HIS A 129 2.87 11.64 7.36
CA HIS A 129 3.79 12.61 7.94
C HIS A 129 5.16 12.00 8.29
N HIS A 130 5.22 10.69 8.48
CA HIS A 130 6.41 9.98 8.93
C HIS A 130 6.60 8.68 8.16
N PRO A 131 7.83 8.35 7.72
CA PRO A 131 8.08 7.07 7.08
C PRO A 131 7.77 5.91 8.04
N SER A 132 6.93 4.96 7.61
CA SER A 132 6.59 3.78 8.39
C SER A 132 7.79 2.86 8.60
N GLN A 133 7.78 2.06 9.69
CA GLN A 133 8.83 1.06 9.93
C GLN A 133 8.91 0.03 8.80
N ALA A 134 7.76 -0.31 8.21
CA ALA A 134 7.72 -1.21 7.06
C ALA A 134 8.42 -0.61 5.84
N PHE A 135 8.20 0.69 5.55
CA PHE A 135 8.90 1.42 4.50
C PHE A 135 10.41 1.46 4.76
N LEU A 136 10.83 1.86 5.98
CA LEU A 136 12.23 1.93 6.36
C LEU A 136 12.94 0.58 6.27
N SER A 137 12.24 -0.52 6.54
CA SER A 137 12.80 -1.86 6.39
C SER A 137 12.99 -2.28 4.93
N LYS A 138 12.06 -1.91 4.03
CA LYS A 138 12.16 -2.15 2.58
C LYS A 138 13.30 -1.35 1.93
N THR A 139 13.51 -0.11 2.39
CA THR A 139 14.50 0.82 1.82
C THR A 139 15.89 0.71 2.45
N ARG A 140 16.10 -0.23 3.38
CA ARG A 140 17.42 -0.46 3.98
C ARG A 140 18.43 -0.85 2.91
N PRO A 141 19.56 -0.13 2.80
CA PRO A 141 20.60 -0.49 1.84
C PRO A 141 21.15 -1.90 2.15
N PRO A 142 21.62 -2.62 1.13
CA PRO A 142 22.18 -3.97 1.31
C PRO A 142 23.33 -3.99 2.30
N LEU A 143 23.62 -5.16 2.91
CA LEU A 143 24.65 -5.31 3.95
C LEU A 143 26.04 -4.81 3.52
N ILE A 144 26.33 -4.88 2.22
CA ILE A 144 27.60 -4.39 1.65
C ILE A 144 27.77 -2.87 1.85
N GLU A 145 26.68 -2.11 1.80
CA GLU A 145 26.71 -0.65 1.99
C GLU A 145 26.63 -0.23 3.45
N ARG A 146 25.86 -0.99 4.27
CA ARG A 146 25.69 -0.68 5.68
C ARG A 146 26.91 -1.01 6.54
N HIS A 147 27.51 -2.17 6.29
CA HIS A 147 28.63 -2.71 7.05
C HIS A 147 29.62 -3.41 6.12
N PRO A 148 30.37 -2.65 5.29
CA PRO A 148 31.25 -3.23 4.29
C PRO A 148 32.30 -4.15 4.92
N VAL A 149 32.86 -3.77 6.07
CA VAL A 149 33.87 -4.57 6.78
C VAL A 149 33.28 -5.90 7.26
N ALA A 150 32.08 -5.90 7.83
CA ALA A 150 31.42 -7.13 8.30
C ALA A 150 31.03 -8.03 7.13
N PHE A 151 30.57 -7.45 6.02
CA PHE A 151 30.24 -8.19 4.80
C PHE A 151 31.49 -8.89 4.25
N TRP A 152 32.58 -8.17 4.02
CA TRP A 152 33.80 -8.74 3.47
C TRP A 152 34.47 -9.74 4.41
N LYS A 153 34.42 -9.54 5.74
CA LYS A 153 34.84 -10.57 6.71
C LYS A 153 34.05 -11.86 6.57
N GLY A 154 32.72 -11.78 6.47
CA GLY A 154 31.86 -12.95 6.25
C GLY A 154 32.22 -13.69 4.96
N VAL A 155 32.38 -12.97 3.85
CA VAL A 155 32.82 -13.55 2.56
C VAL A 155 34.16 -14.25 2.69
N SER A 156 35.13 -13.61 3.36
CA SER A 156 36.46 -14.17 3.57
C SER A 156 36.42 -15.47 4.39
N PHE A 157 35.59 -15.53 5.44
CA PHE A 157 35.42 -16.76 6.23
C PHE A 157 34.81 -17.89 5.41
N VAL A 158 33.81 -17.60 4.59
CA VAL A 158 33.18 -18.61 3.69
C VAL A 158 34.20 -19.12 2.68
N LEU A 159 34.96 -18.24 2.04
CA LEU A 159 36.00 -18.62 1.07
C LEU A 159 37.12 -19.47 1.71
N ALA A 160 37.57 -19.06 2.92
CA ALA A 160 38.57 -19.83 3.65
C ALA A 160 38.07 -21.24 4.00
N GLY A 161 36.82 -21.34 4.45
CA GLY A 161 36.18 -22.65 4.71
C GLY A 161 36.09 -23.54 3.47
N LEU A 162 35.68 -22.98 2.33
CA LEU A 162 35.64 -23.71 1.06
C LEU A 162 37.03 -24.16 0.60
N LEU A 163 38.05 -23.32 0.80
CA LEU A 163 39.43 -23.68 0.45
C LEU A 163 39.96 -24.81 1.33
N ILE A 164 39.70 -24.78 2.63
CA ILE A 164 40.07 -25.88 3.55
C ILE A 164 39.38 -27.18 3.13
N VAL A 165 38.06 -27.16 2.86
CA VAL A 165 37.33 -28.33 2.40
C VAL A 165 37.93 -28.89 1.08
N SER A 166 38.26 -28.00 0.14
CA SER A 166 38.89 -28.38 -1.14
C SER A 166 40.25 -29.02 -0.94
N LEU A 167 41.08 -28.49 -0.05
CA LEU A 167 42.40 -29.05 0.26
C LEU A 167 42.28 -30.40 0.93
N LEU A 168 41.37 -30.56 1.89
CA LEU A 168 41.11 -31.85 2.55
C LEU A 168 40.60 -32.93 1.59
N SER A 169 39.70 -32.56 0.69
CA SER A 169 39.17 -33.49 -0.31
C SER A 169 40.27 -33.96 -1.30
N ARG A 170 41.21 -33.08 -1.66
CA ARG A 170 42.36 -33.45 -2.47
C ARG A 170 43.34 -34.37 -1.72
N ALA A 171 43.55 -34.12 -0.43
CA ALA A 171 44.41 -34.95 0.39
C ALA A 171 43.87 -36.38 0.58
N HIS A 172 42.54 -36.55 0.63
CA HIS A 172 41.90 -37.89 0.75
C HIS A 172 41.72 -38.61 -0.59
N GLY A 173 41.82 -37.92 -1.73
CA GLY A 173 41.69 -38.52 -3.07
C GLY A 173 43.01 -39.02 -3.68
N VAL A 174 44.14 -38.93 -2.97
CA VAL A 174 45.47 -39.34 -3.40
C VAL A 174 45.98 -40.59 -2.62
N ALA A 175 45.11 -41.23 -1.82
CA ALA A 175 45.45 -42.46 -1.09
C ALA A 175 44.83 -43.69 -1.77
#